data_c1240a62b475264895bfb9bff2471567
#
_entry.id   c1240a62b475264895bfb9bff2471567
#
_cell.length_a   1.000
_cell.length_b   1.000
_cell.length_c   1.000
_cell.angle_alpha   90.00
_cell.angle_beta   90.00
_cell.angle_gamma   90.00
#
_symmetry.space_group_name_H-M   'P 1'
#
loop_
_entity.id
_entity.type
_entity.pdbx_description
1 polymer ?
#
loop_
_entity_poly.entity_id
_entity_poly.type
_entity_poly.pdbx_seq_one_letter_code
_entity_poly.pdbx_strand_id
1 'polypeptide(L)'
;MAIHLGMITIDCADPRGLAEFWTAALGTTVAQDHGGEFLVLAPPEGGLPLGLQRVPEPRAGKNRVHLDFGGDDRGAEVKRLVGLGAKEVAEHSVPGLAWTVLTDPEGNEFCVSG
;
A
#
# COMPACT_ATOMS: atom_id res chain seq x y z
N MET A 1 -22.55 20.82 2.48
CA MET A 1 -22.12 19.47 2.88
C MET A 1 -20.73 19.22 2.42
N ALA A 2 -19.90 18.70 3.29
CA ALA A 2 -18.54 18.34 2.94
C ALA A 2 -18.50 16.93 2.34
N ILE A 3 -17.56 16.71 1.42
CA ILE A 3 -17.20 15.36 0.98
C ILE A 3 -16.32 14.71 2.04
N HIS A 4 -16.18 13.40 1.97
CA HIS A 4 -15.29 12.64 2.85
C HIS A 4 -14.45 11.66 2.04
N LEU A 5 -13.29 11.31 2.57
CA LEU A 5 -12.44 10.31 1.96
C LEU A 5 -12.98 8.93 2.29
N GLY A 6 -13.44 8.19 1.28
CA GLY A 6 -14.09 6.89 1.48
C GLY A 6 -13.21 5.69 1.16
N MET A 7 -12.22 5.85 0.28
CA MET A 7 -11.36 4.76 -0.15
C MET A 7 -10.12 5.34 -0.83
N ILE A 8 -9.01 4.62 -0.74
CA ILE A 8 -7.81 4.92 -1.51
C ILE A 8 -7.62 3.77 -2.49
N THR A 9 -7.54 4.09 -3.78
CA THR A 9 -7.40 3.09 -4.84
C THR A 9 -6.01 3.14 -5.45
N ILE A 10 -5.39 1.97 -5.57
CA ILE A 10 -4.09 1.77 -6.20
C ILE A 10 -4.33 1.12 -7.55
N ASP A 11 -3.80 1.73 -8.61
CA ASP A 11 -3.83 1.13 -9.95
C ASP A 11 -2.77 0.04 -10.06
N CYS A 12 -3.10 -1.03 -10.76
CA CYS A 12 -2.20 -2.18 -10.87
C CYS A 12 -2.53 -3.00 -12.13
N ALA A 13 -1.65 -3.93 -12.46
CA ALA A 13 -1.87 -4.85 -13.58
C ALA A 13 -2.67 -6.09 -13.15
N ASP A 14 -2.46 -6.56 -11.92
CA ASP A 14 -3.06 -7.79 -11.40
C ASP A 14 -3.61 -7.56 -9.99
N PRO A 15 -4.86 -7.11 -9.86
CA PRO A 15 -5.44 -6.84 -8.54
C PRO A 15 -5.43 -8.05 -7.60
N ARG A 16 -5.73 -9.25 -8.09
CA ARG A 16 -5.75 -10.44 -7.22
C ARG A 16 -4.35 -10.80 -6.72
N GLY A 17 -3.35 -10.71 -7.59
CA GLY A 17 -1.95 -10.94 -7.19
C GLY A 17 -1.46 -9.88 -6.21
N LEU A 18 -1.76 -8.62 -6.47
CA LEU A 18 -1.35 -7.54 -5.59
C LEU A 18 -2.08 -7.58 -4.24
N ALA A 19 -3.32 -8.08 -4.22
CA ALA A 19 -4.08 -8.26 -2.99
C ALA A 19 -3.41 -9.24 -2.02
N GLU A 20 -2.67 -10.22 -2.52
CA GLU A 20 -1.93 -11.16 -1.65
C GLU A 20 -0.91 -10.40 -0.79
N PHE A 21 -0.21 -9.45 -1.40
CA PHE A 21 0.73 -8.61 -0.66
C PHE A 21 0.02 -7.71 0.35
N TRP A 22 -0.95 -6.92 -0.11
CA TRP A 22 -1.57 -5.91 0.75
C TRP A 22 -2.43 -6.50 1.87
N THR A 23 -3.12 -7.62 1.63
CA THR A 23 -3.86 -8.29 2.70
C THR A 23 -2.93 -8.83 3.78
N ALA A 24 -1.80 -9.41 3.40
CA ALA A 24 -0.79 -9.87 4.35
C ALA A 24 -0.13 -8.70 5.07
N ALA A 25 0.21 -7.63 4.35
CA ALA A 25 0.86 -6.46 4.92
C ALA A 25 -0.02 -5.78 5.97
N LEU A 26 -1.32 -5.66 5.70
CA LEU A 26 -2.26 -4.94 6.56
C LEU A 26 -3.04 -5.84 7.51
N GLY A 27 -2.88 -7.16 7.40
CA GLY A 27 -3.62 -8.11 8.24
C GLY A 27 -5.13 -8.07 7.97
N THR A 28 -5.51 -7.93 6.70
CA THR A 28 -6.91 -7.84 6.30
C THR A 28 -7.24 -8.86 5.22
N THR A 29 -8.45 -8.81 4.69
CA THR A 29 -8.95 -9.73 3.68
C THR A 29 -9.60 -8.98 2.53
N VAL A 30 -9.85 -9.67 1.41
CA VAL A 30 -10.60 -9.12 0.29
C VAL A 30 -12.08 -9.11 0.68
N ALA A 31 -12.68 -7.91 0.69
CA ALA A 31 -14.11 -7.74 0.98
C ALA A 31 -14.96 -7.85 -0.28
N GLN A 32 -14.46 -7.39 -1.42
CA GLN A 32 -15.17 -7.44 -2.70
C GLN A 32 -14.20 -7.76 -3.81
N ASP A 33 -14.62 -8.60 -4.73
CA ASP A 33 -13.86 -8.96 -5.94
C ASP A 33 -14.80 -8.88 -7.14
N HIS A 34 -14.62 -7.86 -7.95
CA HIS A 34 -15.43 -7.61 -9.13
C HIS A 34 -14.74 -8.19 -10.36
N GLY A 35 -14.77 -9.52 -10.48
CA GLY A 35 -14.21 -10.22 -11.63
C GLY A 35 -12.71 -10.06 -11.84
N GLY A 36 -11.97 -9.75 -10.77
CA GLY A 36 -10.53 -9.50 -10.84
C GLY A 36 -10.16 -8.12 -11.41
N GLU A 37 -11.14 -7.33 -11.83
CA GLU A 37 -10.89 -6.00 -12.39
C GLU A 37 -10.78 -4.93 -11.31
N PHE A 38 -11.52 -5.11 -10.22
CA PHE A 38 -11.50 -4.19 -9.08
C PHE A 38 -11.74 -4.98 -7.80
N LEU A 39 -10.81 -4.84 -6.87
CA LEU A 39 -10.91 -5.45 -5.54
C LEU A 39 -11.00 -4.37 -4.48
N VAL A 40 -11.78 -4.63 -3.44
CA VAL A 40 -11.84 -3.79 -2.24
C VAL A 40 -11.36 -4.64 -1.07
N LEU A 41 -10.32 -4.19 -0.39
CA LEU A 41 -9.82 -4.83 0.82
C LEU A 41 -10.61 -4.31 2.01
N ALA A 42 -10.95 -5.20 2.95
CA ALA A 42 -11.65 -4.81 4.15
C ALA A 42 -10.84 -3.75 4.90
N PRO A 43 -11.46 -2.65 5.36
CA PRO A 43 -10.73 -1.63 6.09
C PRO A 43 -10.29 -2.17 7.45
N PRO A 44 -9.09 -1.82 7.92
CA PRO A 44 -8.74 -2.05 9.30
C PRO A 44 -9.65 -1.22 10.21
N GLU A 45 -9.78 -1.63 11.45
CA GLU A 45 -10.61 -0.89 12.40
C GLU A 45 -10.15 0.57 12.49
N GLY A 46 -11.08 1.50 12.28
CA GLY A 46 -10.79 2.93 12.28
C GLY A 46 -10.06 3.44 11.05
N GLY A 47 -9.84 2.60 10.04
CA GLY A 47 -9.12 2.96 8.82
C GLY A 47 -10.00 3.00 7.58
N LEU A 48 -9.36 3.26 6.44
CA LEU A 48 -10.00 3.30 5.13
C LEU A 48 -9.74 2.00 4.38
N PRO A 49 -10.69 1.56 3.54
CA PRO A 49 -10.42 0.45 2.64
C PRO A 49 -9.44 0.85 1.54
N LEU A 50 -8.63 -0.09 1.09
CA LEU A 50 -7.86 0.05 -0.13
C LEU A 50 -8.62 -0.60 -1.28
N GLY A 51 -8.68 0.09 -2.42
CA GLY A 51 -9.13 -0.48 -3.67
C GLY A 51 -7.92 -0.83 -4.53
N LEU A 52 -8.02 -1.91 -5.30
CA LEU A 52 -7.01 -2.30 -6.28
C LEU A 52 -7.71 -2.36 -7.62
N GLN A 53 -7.31 -1.51 -8.55
CA GLN A 53 -7.98 -1.38 -9.85
C GLN A 53 -7.05 -1.78 -10.96
N ARG A 54 -7.51 -2.70 -11.82
CA ARG A 54 -6.75 -3.08 -13.01
C ARG A 54 -6.75 -1.95 -14.02
N VAL A 55 -5.55 -1.60 -14.48
CA VAL A 55 -5.34 -0.62 -15.54
C VAL A 55 -4.37 -1.20 -16.57
N PRO A 56 -4.49 -0.83 -17.87
CA PRO A 56 -3.58 -1.34 -18.89
C PRO A 56 -2.21 -0.65 -18.88
N GLU A 57 -2.14 0.61 -18.40
CA GLU A 57 -0.89 1.35 -18.40
C GLU A 57 -0.01 0.96 -17.21
N PRO A 58 1.31 0.73 -17.44
CA PRO A 58 2.25 0.56 -16.33
C PRO A 58 2.49 1.89 -15.62
N ARG A 59 2.95 1.83 -14.37
CA ARG A 59 3.38 3.02 -13.67
C ARG A 59 4.57 3.65 -14.41
N ALA A 60 4.49 4.95 -14.66
CA ALA A 60 5.56 5.71 -15.28
C ALA A 60 5.94 6.88 -14.38
N GLY A 61 7.23 7.04 -14.10
CA GLY A 61 7.72 8.10 -13.24
C GLY A 61 7.43 7.85 -11.75
N LYS A 62 7.59 8.89 -10.96
CA LYS A 62 7.41 8.86 -9.51
C LYS A 62 5.92 8.97 -9.18
N ASN A 63 5.46 8.20 -8.19
CA ASN A 63 4.12 8.38 -7.64
C ASN A 63 3.99 9.79 -7.05
N ARG A 64 2.94 10.49 -7.38
CA ARG A 64 2.68 11.83 -6.85
C ARG A 64 1.93 11.80 -5.54
N VAL A 65 1.22 10.70 -5.29
CA VAL A 65 0.59 10.40 -4.01
C VAL A 65 1.17 9.07 -3.54
N HIS A 66 1.57 9.00 -2.30
CA HIS A 66 2.01 7.75 -1.68
C HIS A 66 1.37 7.60 -0.30
N LEU A 67 1.21 6.36 0.13
CA LEU A 67 0.65 6.04 1.43
C LEU A 67 1.77 6.03 2.47
N ASP A 68 1.49 6.59 3.64
CA ASP A 68 2.42 6.59 4.75
C ASP A 68 1.82 5.75 5.88
N PHE A 69 2.55 4.71 6.28
CA PHE A 69 2.17 3.83 7.37
C PHE A 69 3.07 4.08 8.57
N GLY A 70 2.54 3.86 9.76
CA GLY A 70 3.30 3.95 10.99
C GLY A 70 3.35 2.60 11.70
N GLY A 71 4.41 2.36 12.44
CA GLY A 71 4.57 1.17 13.26
C GLY A 71 5.46 1.46 14.45
N ASP A 72 5.49 0.55 15.43
CA ASP A 72 6.29 0.72 16.64
C ASP A 72 7.77 0.45 16.39
N ASP A 73 8.08 -0.37 15.40
CA ASP A 73 9.45 -0.75 15.04
C ASP A 73 9.57 -0.73 13.52
N ARG A 74 10.05 0.39 12.97
CA ARG A 74 10.21 0.59 11.53
C ARG A 74 11.08 -0.49 10.89
N GLY A 75 12.21 -0.80 11.51
CA GLY A 75 13.14 -1.80 10.96
C GLY A 75 12.52 -3.18 10.85
N ALA A 76 11.78 -3.61 11.86
CA ALA A 76 11.10 -4.90 11.85
C ALA A 76 9.98 -4.92 10.81
N GLU A 77 9.23 -3.84 10.67
CA GLU A 77 8.15 -3.74 9.68
C GLU A 77 8.69 -3.74 8.26
N VAL A 78 9.76 -3.01 7.99
CA VAL A 78 10.41 -3.01 6.67
C VAL A 78 10.88 -4.42 6.32
N LYS A 79 11.52 -5.12 7.25
CA LYS A 79 11.98 -6.48 7.03
C LYS A 79 10.83 -7.43 6.72
N ARG A 80 9.73 -7.31 7.45
CA ARG A 80 8.53 -8.12 7.23
C ARG A 80 7.94 -7.88 5.84
N LEU A 81 7.80 -6.62 5.45
CA LEU A 81 7.22 -6.23 4.17
C LEU A 81 8.10 -6.67 2.99
N VAL A 82 9.42 -6.57 3.12
CA VAL A 82 10.35 -7.09 2.11
C VAL A 82 10.19 -8.60 1.96
N GLY A 83 10.01 -9.31 3.07
CA GLY A 83 9.73 -10.76 3.04
C GLY A 83 8.42 -11.11 2.35
N LEU A 84 7.45 -10.20 2.31
CA LEU A 84 6.19 -10.36 1.60
C LEU A 84 6.25 -9.97 0.13
N GLY A 85 7.33 -9.35 -0.32
CA GLY A 85 7.51 -8.97 -1.72
C GLY A 85 7.74 -7.49 -1.99
N ALA A 86 7.78 -6.65 -0.96
CA ALA A 86 8.11 -5.24 -1.13
C ALA A 86 9.61 -5.07 -1.42
N LYS A 87 9.96 -3.95 -2.01
CA LYS A 87 11.36 -3.57 -2.26
C LYS A 87 11.66 -2.28 -1.51
N GLU A 88 12.75 -2.29 -0.75
CA GLU A 88 13.23 -1.07 -0.08
C GLU A 88 13.93 -0.18 -1.12
N VAL A 89 13.56 1.10 -1.15
CA VAL A 89 14.07 2.07 -2.14
C VAL A 89 15.03 3.06 -1.49
N ALA A 90 14.66 3.63 -0.34
CA ALA A 90 15.45 4.67 0.29
C ALA A 90 15.07 4.84 1.76
N GLU A 91 15.99 5.39 2.54
CA GLU A 91 15.71 5.85 3.90
C GLU A 91 15.93 7.35 3.95
N HIS A 92 15.08 8.03 4.72
CA HIS A 92 15.17 9.46 4.95
C HIS A 92 14.99 9.76 6.42
N SER A 93 15.61 10.84 6.86
CA SER A 93 15.40 11.33 8.22
C SER A 93 15.52 12.83 8.28
N VAL A 94 14.73 13.42 9.15
CA VAL A 94 14.85 14.79 9.62
C VAL A 94 14.83 14.74 11.15
N PRO A 95 15.19 15.80 11.86
CA PRO A 95 15.12 15.77 13.31
C PRO A 95 13.72 15.38 13.79
N GLY A 96 13.65 14.30 14.57
CA GLY A 96 12.41 13.79 15.14
C GLY A 96 11.57 12.89 14.25
N LEU A 97 12.00 12.62 13.00
CA LEU A 97 11.24 11.75 12.11
C LEU A 97 12.17 10.99 11.16
N ALA A 98 11.98 9.69 11.08
CA ALA A 98 12.67 8.84 10.12
C ALA A 98 11.66 7.95 9.40
N TRP A 99 11.88 7.70 8.13
CA TRP A 99 11.00 6.84 7.34
C TRP A 99 11.77 6.09 6.26
N THR A 100 11.20 4.97 5.82
CA THR A 100 11.72 4.17 4.72
C THR A 100 10.71 4.20 3.59
N VAL A 101 11.20 4.43 2.37
CA VAL A 101 10.40 4.35 1.14
C VAL A 101 10.54 2.94 0.60
N LEU A 102 9.41 2.30 0.31
CA LEU A 102 9.35 0.98 -0.31
C LEU A 102 8.46 1.03 -1.55
N THR A 103 8.55 -0.02 -2.36
CA THR A 103 7.56 -0.26 -3.40
C THR A 103 6.87 -1.58 -3.14
N ASP A 104 5.59 -1.66 -3.51
CA ASP A 104 4.86 -2.92 -3.49
C ASP A 104 5.32 -3.80 -4.67
N PRO A 105 4.86 -5.06 -4.78
CA PRO A 105 5.29 -5.94 -5.87
C PRO A 105 5.05 -5.43 -7.28
N GLU A 106 4.16 -4.46 -7.47
CA GLU A 106 3.93 -3.83 -8.77
C GLU A 106 4.63 -2.47 -8.92
N GLY A 107 5.43 -2.07 -7.94
CA GLY A 107 6.23 -0.86 -8.02
C GLY A 107 5.56 0.40 -7.48
N ASN A 108 4.41 0.29 -6.83
CA ASN A 108 3.76 1.45 -6.20
C ASN A 108 4.50 1.85 -4.94
N GLU A 109 4.81 3.14 -4.82
CA GLU A 109 5.58 3.66 -3.70
C GLU A 109 4.73 3.86 -2.45
N PHE A 110 5.28 3.52 -1.30
CA PHE A 110 4.70 3.80 0.01
C PHE A 110 5.82 3.95 1.04
N CYS A 111 5.48 4.51 2.19
CA CYS A 111 6.46 4.79 3.24
C CYS A 111 6.05 4.14 4.55
N VAL A 112 7.06 3.82 5.36
CA VAL A 112 6.89 3.34 6.73
C VAL A 112 7.72 4.23 7.65
N SER A 113 7.11 4.73 8.72
CA SER A 113 7.77 5.49 9.77
C SER A 113 7.61 4.80 11.13
N GLY A 114 8.34 5.27 12.12
CA GLY A 114 8.23 4.71 13.48
C GLY A 114 9.47 4.13 14.07
#